data_eb7c670bc379dffd598819adead9c6ce
#
_entry.id   eb7c670bc379dffd598819adead9c6ce
#
_cell.length_a   1.000
_cell.length_b   1.000
_cell.length_c   1.000
_cell.angle_alpha   90.00
_cell.angle_beta   90.00
_cell.angle_gamma   90.00
#
_symmetry.space_group_name_H-M   'P 1'
#
loop_
_entity.id
_entity.type
_entity.pdbx_description
1 polymer ?
#
loop_
_entity_poly.entity_id
_entity_poly.type
_entity_poly.pdbx_seq_one_letter_code
_entity_poly.pdbx_strand_id
1 'polypeptide(L)'
;MSKDLHEKALAYHQEGKPGKLDVTSHKKLDNDQDLSLAYSPGVAAPVREIVKDQSNVNQYTIKGNLVAVITDGSAVLGLGNVGPLAAKPVMEGKAVLFKYFADINAFNIELDTQDVDEIVNTIKNIAPTFGGINLEDISAPRCFEIERRLIDELDIPVFHDDQHGTAIIVAAGLLNALEIQG
;
A
#
# COMPACT_ATOMS: atom_id res chain seq x y z
N MET A 1 24.10 1.24 -12.19
CA MET A 1 24.29 1.76 -10.82
C MET A 1 25.78 1.75 -10.51
N SER A 2 26.36 2.84 -9.94
CA SER A 2 27.76 2.86 -9.53
C SER A 2 28.01 1.89 -8.35
N LYS A 3 29.24 1.36 -8.22
CA LYS A 3 29.59 0.46 -7.10
C LYS A 3 29.38 1.12 -5.73
N ASP A 4 29.74 2.39 -5.60
CA ASP A 4 29.56 3.17 -4.38
C ASP A 4 28.07 3.32 -3.99
N LEU A 5 27.17 3.59 -4.95
CA LEU A 5 25.75 3.66 -4.69
C LEU A 5 25.17 2.29 -4.29
N HIS A 6 25.68 1.22 -4.89
CA HIS A 6 25.25 -0.14 -4.54
C HIS A 6 25.58 -0.47 -3.07
N GLU A 7 26.82 -0.23 -2.65
CA GLU A 7 27.26 -0.47 -1.27
C GLU A 7 26.50 0.39 -0.26
N LYS A 8 26.29 1.68 -0.56
CA LYS A 8 25.50 2.59 0.28
C LYS A 8 24.04 2.15 0.39
N ALA A 9 23.43 1.67 -0.68
CA ALA A 9 22.06 1.18 -0.67
C ALA A 9 21.91 -0.07 0.19
N LEU A 10 22.85 -1.02 0.12
CA LEU A 10 22.82 -2.18 0.99
C LEU A 10 22.97 -1.80 2.47
N ALA A 11 23.92 -0.92 2.79
CA ALA A 11 24.10 -0.41 4.15
C ALA A 11 22.82 0.27 4.67
N TYR A 12 22.21 1.15 3.87
CA TYR A 12 20.96 1.84 4.23
C TYR A 12 19.82 0.87 4.61
N HIS A 13 19.71 -0.29 3.95
CA HIS A 13 18.67 -1.27 4.25
C HIS A 13 18.99 -2.18 5.43
N GLN A 14 20.25 -2.26 5.87
CA GLN A 14 20.70 -3.15 6.93
C GLN A 14 20.95 -2.43 8.27
N GLU A 15 21.32 -1.15 8.24
CA GLU A 15 21.69 -0.40 9.43
C GLU A 15 20.50 -0.22 10.38
N GLY A 16 20.76 -0.43 11.67
CA GLY A 16 19.75 -0.35 12.74
C GLY A 16 18.74 -1.49 12.66
N LYS A 17 17.45 -1.15 12.56
CA LYS A 17 16.40 -2.13 12.25
C LYS A 17 16.36 -2.35 10.74
N PRO A 18 16.44 -3.59 10.26
CA PRO A 18 16.31 -3.87 8.84
C PRO A 18 14.96 -3.42 8.26
N GLY A 19 14.97 -3.00 6.99
CA GLY A 19 13.78 -2.52 6.29
C GLY A 19 13.54 -1.02 6.48
N LYS A 20 12.38 -0.54 6.03
CA LYS A 20 12.02 0.89 6.01
C LYS A 20 10.76 1.22 6.79
N LEU A 21 10.01 0.20 7.22
CA LEU A 21 8.75 0.35 7.92
C LEU A 21 8.83 -0.19 9.34
N ASP A 22 8.06 0.42 10.23
CA ASP A 22 7.84 -0.08 11.58
C ASP A 22 6.34 -0.03 11.91
N VAL A 23 5.88 -0.88 12.82
CA VAL A 23 4.53 -0.87 13.35
C VAL A 23 4.58 -0.31 14.76
N THR A 24 4.03 0.88 14.96
CA THR A 24 4.05 1.58 16.25
C THR A 24 2.64 1.87 16.72
N SER A 25 2.43 1.83 18.05
CA SER A 25 1.18 2.25 18.67
C SER A 25 1.11 3.77 18.80
N HIS A 26 -0.04 4.36 18.44
CA HIS A 26 -0.35 5.77 18.69
C HIS A 26 -1.06 5.99 20.02
N LYS A 27 -1.48 4.91 20.68
CA LYS A 27 -2.18 4.97 21.97
C LYS A 27 -1.24 4.57 23.09
N LYS A 28 -1.38 5.24 24.21
CA LYS A 28 -0.65 4.88 25.43
C LYS A 28 -1.19 3.57 25.99
N LEU A 29 -0.32 2.82 26.61
CA LEU A 29 -0.63 1.58 27.31
C LEU A 29 0.22 1.52 28.60
N ASP A 30 0.06 2.55 29.45
CA ASP A 30 0.95 2.79 30.60
C ASP A 30 0.40 2.17 31.90
N ASN A 31 -0.91 1.80 31.91
CA ASN A 31 -1.60 1.30 33.11
C ASN A 31 -2.78 0.38 32.75
N ASP A 32 -3.38 -0.25 33.78
CA ASP A 32 -4.51 -1.18 33.62
C ASP A 32 -5.76 -0.52 33.01
N GLN A 33 -5.96 0.78 33.26
CA GLN A 33 -7.07 1.51 32.65
C GLN A 33 -6.88 1.66 31.16
N ASP A 34 -5.66 2.00 30.70
CA ASP A 34 -5.33 2.09 29.28
C ASP A 34 -5.52 0.73 28.60
N LEU A 35 -5.08 -0.34 29.24
CA LEU A 35 -5.27 -1.71 28.76
C LEU A 35 -6.75 -2.06 28.63
N SER A 36 -7.55 -1.70 29.64
CA SER A 36 -9.01 -1.92 29.61
C SER A 36 -9.72 -1.16 28.50
N LEU A 37 -9.25 0.03 28.16
CA LEU A 37 -9.80 0.82 27.04
C LEU A 37 -9.33 0.30 25.68
N ALA A 38 -8.05 -0.04 25.59
CA ALA A 38 -7.45 -0.47 24.31
C ALA A 38 -7.89 -1.87 23.88
N TYR A 39 -8.19 -2.74 24.84
CA TYR A 39 -8.53 -4.14 24.57
C TYR A 39 -9.82 -4.55 25.32
N SER A 40 -9.74 -5.43 26.29
CA SER A 40 -10.92 -5.95 27.00
C SER A 40 -11.11 -5.28 28.37
N PRO A 41 -12.33 -4.81 28.68
CA PRO A 41 -13.62 -4.92 27.96
C PRO A 41 -13.93 -3.74 27.02
N GLY A 42 -13.16 -2.65 27.06
CA GLY A 42 -13.47 -1.37 26.41
C GLY A 42 -13.61 -1.45 24.89
N VAL A 43 -12.83 -2.32 24.22
CA VAL A 43 -12.90 -2.52 22.77
C VAL A 43 -14.28 -2.94 22.27
N ALA A 44 -15.16 -3.47 23.13
CA ALA A 44 -16.52 -3.81 22.77
C ALA A 44 -17.38 -2.57 22.40
N ALA A 45 -17.01 -1.37 22.89
CA ALA A 45 -17.75 -0.15 22.56
C ALA A 45 -17.63 0.23 21.07
N PRO A 46 -16.43 0.48 20.51
CA PRO A 46 -16.31 0.75 19.07
C PRO A 46 -16.81 -0.40 18.19
N VAL A 47 -16.65 -1.66 18.59
CA VAL A 47 -17.22 -2.80 17.85
C VAL A 47 -18.73 -2.66 17.69
N ARG A 48 -19.44 -2.34 18.76
CA ARG A 48 -20.92 -2.15 18.72
C ARG A 48 -21.32 -0.98 17.83
N GLU A 49 -20.56 0.11 17.82
CA GLU A 49 -20.84 1.25 16.95
C GLU A 49 -20.62 0.92 15.47
N ILE A 50 -19.58 0.15 15.16
CA ILE A 50 -19.33 -0.32 13.78
C ILE A 50 -20.42 -1.32 13.33
N VAL A 51 -20.92 -2.16 14.24
CA VAL A 51 -22.05 -3.07 13.92
C VAL A 51 -23.32 -2.31 13.60
N LYS A 52 -23.58 -1.18 14.27
CA LYS A 52 -24.74 -0.32 13.99
C LYS A 52 -24.61 0.42 12.65
N ASP A 53 -23.43 0.90 12.35
CA ASP A 53 -23.09 1.60 11.11
C ASP A 53 -21.63 1.31 10.74
N GLN A 54 -21.45 0.57 9.63
CA GLN A 54 -20.13 0.16 9.16
C GLN A 54 -19.21 1.32 8.80
N SER A 55 -19.74 2.50 8.46
CA SER A 55 -18.94 3.69 8.16
C SER A 55 -18.10 4.15 9.36
N ASN A 56 -18.53 3.84 10.58
CA ASN A 56 -17.80 4.11 11.82
C ASN A 56 -16.44 3.41 11.91
N VAL A 57 -16.17 2.41 11.07
CA VAL A 57 -14.85 1.75 11.03
C VAL A 57 -13.74 2.75 10.74
N ASN A 58 -13.99 3.77 9.92
CA ASN A 58 -13.01 4.80 9.59
C ASN A 58 -12.74 5.77 10.76
N GLN A 59 -13.70 5.90 11.69
CA GLN A 59 -13.54 6.75 12.87
C GLN A 59 -12.79 6.03 14.01
N TYR A 60 -13.01 4.73 14.17
CA TYR A 60 -12.50 3.99 15.32
C TYR A 60 -11.28 3.12 15.01
N THR A 61 -10.88 3.02 13.74
CA THR A 61 -9.72 2.22 13.31
C THR A 61 -8.80 2.97 12.38
N ILE A 62 -7.65 2.40 12.09
CA ILE A 62 -6.67 2.94 11.13
C ILE A 62 -7.15 2.84 9.67
N LYS A 63 -8.24 2.09 9.38
CA LYS A 63 -8.70 1.80 8.03
C LYS A 63 -8.81 3.04 7.13
N GLY A 64 -9.37 4.14 7.65
CA GLY A 64 -9.60 5.36 6.87
C GLY A 64 -8.33 6.04 6.35
N ASN A 65 -7.16 5.71 6.89
CA ASN A 65 -5.86 6.24 6.46
C ASN A 65 -4.82 5.14 6.27
N LEU A 66 -5.23 3.96 5.78
CA LEU A 66 -4.35 2.82 5.54
C LEU A 66 -4.52 2.31 4.11
N VAL A 67 -3.46 2.33 3.32
CA VAL A 67 -3.41 1.81 1.95
C VAL A 67 -2.60 0.53 1.90
N ALA A 68 -3.09 -0.49 1.18
CA ALA A 68 -2.30 -1.64 0.81
C ALA A 68 -1.49 -1.35 -0.45
N VAL A 69 -0.18 -1.55 -0.41
CA VAL A 69 0.69 -1.60 -1.60
C VAL A 69 0.86 -3.06 -1.99
N ILE A 70 0.26 -3.49 -3.09
CA ILE A 70 0.16 -4.90 -3.46
C ILE A 70 0.92 -5.17 -4.76
N THR A 71 1.72 -6.22 -4.75
CA THR A 71 2.52 -6.68 -5.90
C THR A 71 2.58 -8.19 -5.99
N ASP A 72 2.82 -8.71 -7.18
CA ASP A 72 3.31 -10.07 -7.42
C ASP A 72 4.79 -10.10 -7.82
N GLY A 73 5.43 -8.92 -7.91
CA GLY A 73 6.83 -8.77 -8.28
C GLY A 73 7.16 -9.14 -9.71
N SER A 74 6.16 -9.14 -10.62
CA SER A 74 6.34 -9.62 -11.99
C SER A 74 6.87 -8.57 -12.97
N ALA A 75 6.89 -7.27 -12.59
CA ALA A 75 7.31 -6.18 -13.47
C ALA A 75 8.09 -5.08 -12.73
N VAL A 76 9.03 -5.47 -11.89
CA VAL A 76 9.87 -4.51 -11.14
C VAL A 76 10.76 -3.71 -12.10
N LEU A 77 10.70 -2.38 -12.02
CA LEU A 77 11.37 -1.47 -12.93
C LEU A 77 12.86 -1.76 -13.08
N GLY A 78 13.28 -2.05 -14.31
CA GLY A 78 14.67 -2.35 -14.65
C GLY A 78 15.16 -3.75 -14.25
N LEU A 79 14.33 -4.56 -13.58
CA LEU A 79 14.67 -5.89 -13.11
C LEU A 79 13.75 -6.99 -13.68
N GLY A 80 12.51 -6.62 -14.10
CA GLY A 80 11.54 -7.56 -14.65
C GLY A 80 10.85 -8.41 -13.59
N ASN A 81 10.60 -9.69 -13.91
CA ASN A 81 9.95 -10.62 -13.00
C ASN A 81 10.97 -11.18 -11.99
N VAL A 82 10.98 -10.59 -10.81
CA VAL A 82 11.88 -10.98 -9.70
C VAL A 82 11.17 -11.78 -8.61
N GLY A 83 9.83 -11.82 -8.67
CA GLY A 83 8.97 -12.47 -7.68
C GLY A 83 8.73 -11.63 -6.41
N PRO A 84 7.80 -12.11 -5.57
CA PRO A 84 7.28 -11.32 -4.45
C PRO A 84 8.35 -10.96 -3.40
N LEU A 85 9.20 -11.91 -3.01
CA LEU A 85 10.20 -11.65 -1.96
C LEU A 85 11.24 -10.60 -2.37
N ALA A 86 11.70 -10.64 -3.62
CA ALA A 86 12.70 -9.69 -4.11
C ALA A 86 12.09 -8.30 -4.40
N ALA A 87 10.78 -8.20 -4.63
CA ALA A 87 10.06 -6.94 -4.78
C ALA A 87 9.88 -6.18 -3.45
N LYS A 88 9.92 -6.87 -2.30
CA LYS A 88 9.63 -6.29 -0.99
C LYS A 88 10.36 -4.98 -0.68
N PRO A 89 11.67 -4.81 -0.93
CA PRO A 89 12.35 -3.54 -0.69
C PRO A 89 11.77 -2.36 -1.50
N VAL A 90 11.27 -2.63 -2.72
CA VAL A 90 10.62 -1.60 -3.55
C VAL A 90 9.28 -1.21 -2.95
N MET A 91 8.47 -2.18 -2.53
CA MET A 91 7.15 -1.97 -1.91
C MET A 91 7.24 -1.22 -0.59
N GLU A 92 8.24 -1.52 0.25
CA GLU A 92 8.53 -0.71 1.44
C GLU A 92 8.89 0.73 1.07
N GLY A 93 9.66 0.92 0.00
CA GLY A 93 9.97 2.25 -0.53
C GLY A 93 8.70 3.02 -0.92
N LYS A 94 7.78 2.37 -1.65
CA LYS A 94 6.49 2.97 -2.01
C LYS A 94 5.68 3.36 -0.78
N ALA A 95 5.62 2.51 0.24
CA ALA A 95 4.91 2.81 1.48
C ALA A 95 5.52 4.03 2.22
N VAL A 96 6.84 4.16 2.22
CA VAL A 96 7.53 5.35 2.76
C VAL A 96 7.14 6.62 2.01
N LEU A 97 7.03 6.56 0.67
CA LEU A 97 6.61 7.72 -0.13
C LEU A 97 5.16 8.13 0.18
N PHE A 98 4.24 7.20 0.34
CA PHE A 98 2.88 7.49 0.81
C PHE A 98 2.87 8.23 2.14
N LYS A 99 3.68 7.76 3.10
CA LYS A 99 3.77 8.41 4.41
C LYS A 99 4.41 9.79 4.32
N TYR A 100 5.52 9.93 3.59
CA TYR A 100 6.29 11.16 3.54
C TYR A 100 5.56 12.30 2.81
N PHE A 101 4.92 11.99 1.67
CA PHE A 101 4.31 13.01 0.83
C PHE A 101 2.83 13.29 1.13
N ALA A 102 2.10 12.32 1.68
CA ALA A 102 0.66 12.43 1.85
C ALA A 102 0.17 12.13 3.29
N ASP A 103 1.06 11.78 4.20
CA ASP A 103 0.73 11.30 5.55
C ASP A 103 -0.26 10.13 5.56
N ILE A 104 -0.24 9.32 4.52
CA ILE A 104 -1.01 8.08 4.41
C ILE A 104 -0.17 6.93 4.95
N ASN A 105 -0.74 6.15 5.87
CA ASN A 105 -0.11 4.91 6.29
C ASN A 105 -0.25 3.88 5.18
N ALA A 106 0.82 3.17 4.88
CA ALA A 106 0.78 2.12 3.87
C ALA A 106 1.43 0.85 4.41
N PHE A 107 0.86 -0.29 4.03
CA PHE A 107 1.40 -1.60 4.31
C PHE A 107 1.57 -2.39 3.03
N ASN A 108 2.76 -2.95 2.82
CA ASN A 108 3.06 -3.71 1.61
C ASN A 108 2.67 -5.18 1.77
N ILE A 109 2.11 -5.76 0.71
CA ILE A 109 1.64 -7.15 0.62
C ILE A 109 2.16 -7.73 -0.69
N GLU A 110 3.04 -8.70 -0.58
CA GLU A 110 3.62 -9.43 -1.69
C GLU A 110 2.87 -10.75 -1.88
N LEU A 111 2.28 -10.95 -3.06
CA LEU A 111 1.50 -12.15 -3.38
C LEU A 111 2.34 -13.16 -4.14
N ASP A 112 2.39 -14.39 -3.64
CA ASP A 112 3.11 -15.49 -4.29
C ASP A 112 2.21 -16.21 -5.31
N THR A 113 1.63 -15.44 -6.22
CA THR A 113 0.85 -15.93 -7.35
C THR A 113 0.82 -14.89 -8.46
N GLN A 114 0.71 -15.35 -9.71
CA GLN A 114 0.50 -14.53 -10.90
C GLN A 114 -0.82 -14.82 -11.59
N ASP A 115 -1.65 -15.65 -10.98
CA ASP A 115 -3.00 -15.92 -11.46
C ASP A 115 -3.94 -14.74 -11.14
N VAL A 116 -4.66 -14.28 -12.16
CA VAL A 116 -5.54 -13.11 -12.04
C VAL A 116 -6.67 -13.34 -11.04
N ASP A 117 -7.28 -14.53 -11.07
CA ASP A 117 -8.41 -14.84 -10.19
C ASP A 117 -7.96 -14.98 -8.74
N GLU A 118 -6.80 -15.59 -8.51
CA GLU A 118 -6.23 -15.69 -7.16
C GLU A 118 -5.85 -14.32 -6.61
N ILE A 119 -5.22 -13.46 -7.41
CA ILE A 119 -4.87 -12.07 -7.02
C ILE A 119 -6.13 -11.30 -6.65
N VAL A 120 -7.13 -11.26 -7.54
CA VAL A 120 -8.38 -10.51 -7.32
C VAL A 120 -9.11 -11.03 -6.07
N ASN A 121 -9.26 -12.35 -5.94
CA ASN A 121 -9.94 -12.94 -4.78
C ASN A 121 -9.19 -12.66 -3.46
N THR A 122 -7.86 -12.74 -3.48
CA THR A 122 -7.05 -12.43 -2.29
C THR A 122 -7.23 -10.98 -1.87
N ILE A 123 -7.13 -10.04 -2.81
CA ILE A 123 -7.29 -8.60 -2.54
C ILE A 123 -8.70 -8.30 -2.00
N LYS A 124 -9.74 -8.87 -2.58
CA LYS A 124 -11.12 -8.73 -2.09
C LYS A 124 -11.27 -9.18 -0.64
N ASN A 125 -10.66 -10.32 -0.29
CA ASN A 125 -10.76 -10.86 1.06
C ASN A 125 -10.04 -10.01 2.12
N ILE A 126 -8.98 -9.29 1.75
CA ILE A 126 -8.25 -8.40 2.67
C ILE A 126 -8.70 -6.94 2.60
N ALA A 127 -9.48 -6.54 1.60
CA ALA A 127 -9.96 -5.17 1.39
C ALA A 127 -10.66 -4.54 2.61
N PRO A 128 -11.39 -5.28 3.47
CA PRO A 128 -11.97 -4.72 4.69
C PRO A 128 -10.96 -4.04 5.64
N THR A 129 -9.69 -4.41 5.57
CA THR A 129 -8.59 -3.83 6.37
C THR A 129 -8.21 -2.42 5.91
N PHE A 130 -8.40 -2.09 4.63
CA PHE A 130 -7.79 -0.93 3.98
C PHE A 130 -8.82 0.11 3.54
N GLY A 131 -8.38 1.37 3.52
CA GLY A 131 -9.11 2.49 2.93
C GLY A 131 -8.85 2.68 1.44
N GLY A 132 -7.84 1.99 0.88
CA GLY A 132 -7.50 2.01 -0.54
C GLY A 132 -6.46 0.95 -0.91
N ILE A 133 -6.36 0.66 -2.20
CA ILE A 133 -5.42 -0.31 -2.78
C ILE A 133 -4.54 0.37 -3.83
N ASN A 134 -3.25 0.29 -3.68
CA ASN A 134 -2.26 0.61 -4.70
C ASN A 134 -1.67 -0.69 -5.25
N LEU A 135 -1.90 -0.95 -6.53
CA LEU A 135 -1.24 -2.04 -7.25
C LEU A 135 0.10 -1.53 -7.80
N GLU A 136 1.15 -2.31 -7.63
CA GLU A 136 2.51 -1.92 -8.01
C GLU A 136 3.25 -3.08 -8.65
N ASP A 137 4.04 -2.81 -9.69
CA ASP A 137 4.95 -3.78 -10.32
C ASP A 137 4.29 -5.09 -10.79
N ILE A 138 3.01 -5.05 -11.19
CA ILE A 138 2.29 -6.17 -11.79
C ILE A 138 2.36 -6.05 -13.30
N SER A 139 2.80 -7.12 -13.97
CA SER A 139 3.05 -7.09 -15.41
C SER A 139 1.78 -6.93 -16.26
N ALA A 140 1.91 -6.13 -17.33
CA ALA A 140 0.91 -6.08 -18.39
C ALA A 140 0.89 -7.41 -19.18
N PRO A 141 -0.27 -7.84 -19.74
CA PRO A 141 -1.56 -7.14 -19.71
C PRO A 141 -2.41 -7.43 -18.46
N ARG A 142 -1.99 -8.33 -17.56
CA ARG A 142 -2.75 -8.77 -16.38
C ARG A 142 -3.13 -7.61 -15.45
N CYS A 143 -2.24 -6.66 -15.27
CA CYS A 143 -2.47 -5.51 -14.39
C CYS A 143 -3.75 -4.74 -14.76
N PHE A 144 -4.07 -4.61 -16.04
CA PHE A 144 -5.28 -3.92 -16.49
C PHE A 144 -6.56 -4.66 -16.12
N GLU A 145 -6.55 -6.00 -16.22
CA GLU A 145 -7.70 -6.82 -15.86
C GLU A 145 -7.90 -6.82 -14.35
N ILE A 146 -6.82 -7.01 -13.58
CA ILE A 146 -6.84 -7.01 -12.11
C ILE A 146 -7.40 -5.69 -11.59
N GLU A 147 -6.85 -4.57 -12.05
CA GLU A 147 -7.28 -3.24 -11.62
C GLU A 147 -8.76 -2.99 -11.94
N ARG A 148 -9.18 -3.25 -13.18
CA ARG A 148 -10.57 -3.05 -13.61
C ARG A 148 -11.53 -3.88 -12.75
N ARG A 149 -11.25 -5.16 -12.54
CA ARG A 149 -12.10 -6.03 -11.73
C ARG A 149 -12.20 -5.56 -10.29
N LEU A 150 -11.10 -5.13 -9.70
CA LEU A 150 -11.09 -4.61 -8.33
C LEU A 150 -11.84 -3.28 -8.21
N ILE A 151 -11.74 -2.38 -9.21
CA ILE A 151 -12.53 -1.15 -9.26
C ILE A 151 -14.03 -1.45 -9.33
N ASP A 152 -14.43 -2.45 -10.11
CA ASP A 152 -15.84 -2.84 -10.28
C ASP A 152 -16.41 -3.56 -9.05
N GLU A 153 -15.57 -4.23 -8.26
CA GLU A 153 -15.99 -5.14 -7.20
C GLU A 153 -15.75 -4.62 -5.77
N LEU A 154 -15.05 -3.50 -5.60
CA LEU A 154 -14.72 -2.92 -4.28
C LEU A 154 -15.26 -1.50 -4.14
N ASP A 155 -15.73 -1.16 -2.93
CA ASP A 155 -16.21 0.19 -2.58
C ASP A 155 -15.09 1.13 -2.09
N ILE A 156 -13.83 0.73 -2.22
CA ILE A 156 -12.66 1.55 -1.88
C ILE A 156 -11.85 1.87 -3.13
N PRO A 157 -11.11 2.99 -3.16
CA PRO A 157 -10.24 3.34 -4.28
C PRO A 157 -9.23 2.23 -4.61
N VAL A 158 -9.13 1.88 -5.88
CA VAL A 158 -8.11 0.98 -6.42
C VAL A 158 -7.36 1.72 -7.54
N PHE A 159 -6.04 1.61 -7.53
CA PHE A 159 -5.18 2.35 -8.43
C PHE A 159 -3.93 1.53 -8.77
N HIS A 160 -3.56 1.46 -10.05
CA HIS A 160 -2.28 0.89 -10.47
C HIS A 160 -1.32 2.02 -10.84
N ASP A 161 -0.29 2.23 -10.02
CA ASP A 161 0.59 3.40 -10.14
C ASP A 161 1.40 3.42 -11.44
N ASP A 162 2.01 2.30 -11.83
CA ASP A 162 2.82 2.22 -13.06
C ASP A 162 2.01 2.57 -14.31
N GLN A 163 0.71 2.34 -14.30
CA GLN A 163 -0.19 2.65 -15.41
C GLN A 163 -0.75 4.07 -15.30
N HIS A 164 -1.55 4.33 -14.27
CA HIS A 164 -2.30 5.57 -14.15
C HIS A 164 -1.50 6.70 -13.51
N GLY A 165 -0.63 6.42 -12.51
CA GLY A 165 0.26 7.42 -11.94
C GLY A 165 1.24 7.95 -12.98
N THR A 166 1.87 7.06 -13.72
CA THR A 166 2.75 7.43 -14.84
C THR A 166 2.00 8.22 -15.92
N ALA A 167 0.79 7.80 -16.30
CA ALA A 167 -0.03 8.50 -17.28
C ALA A 167 -0.37 9.95 -16.84
N ILE A 168 -0.71 10.14 -15.56
CA ILE A 168 -1.01 11.46 -14.98
C ILE A 168 0.21 12.39 -15.07
N ILE A 169 1.38 11.91 -14.64
CA ILE A 169 2.61 12.71 -14.65
C ILE A 169 3.07 13.03 -16.07
N VAL A 170 3.00 12.08 -17.00
CA VAL A 170 3.35 12.29 -18.41
C VAL A 170 2.40 13.30 -19.05
N ALA A 171 1.09 13.18 -18.83
CA ALA A 171 0.10 14.11 -19.34
C ALA A 171 0.32 15.53 -18.78
N ALA A 172 0.55 15.66 -17.48
CA ALA A 172 0.85 16.95 -16.85
C ALA A 172 2.11 17.60 -17.42
N GLY A 173 3.18 16.81 -17.59
CA GLY A 173 4.43 17.29 -18.19
C GLY A 173 4.24 17.74 -19.65
N LEU A 174 3.49 16.97 -20.44
CA LEU A 174 3.20 17.31 -21.83
C LEU A 174 2.38 18.60 -21.96
N LEU A 175 1.31 18.74 -21.16
CA LEU A 175 0.49 19.95 -21.15
C LEU A 175 1.30 21.21 -20.84
N ASN A 176 2.14 21.16 -19.80
CA ASN A 176 3.03 22.26 -19.44
C ASN A 176 4.06 22.55 -20.53
N ALA A 177 4.63 21.53 -21.17
CA ALA A 177 5.58 21.72 -22.26
C ALA A 177 4.94 22.40 -23.49
N LEU A 178 3.71 22.02 -23.83
CA LEU A 178 2.94 22.64 -24.92
C LEU A 178 2.62 24.11 -24.61
N GLU A 179 2.26 24.43 -23.37
CA GLU A 179 2.01 25.82 -22.94
C GLU A 179 3.26 26.70 -23.06
N ILE A 180 4.44 26.16 -22.72
CA ILE A 180 5.71 26.89 -22.83
C ILE A 180 6.11 27.11 -24.29
N GLN A 181 5.78 26.16 -25.17
CA GLN A 181 6.07 26.28 -26.61
C GLN A 181 5.16 27.24 -27.36
N GLY A 182 3.96 27.52 -26.89
CA GLY A 182 2.93 28.34 -27.54
C GLY A 182 2.16 27.53 -28.57
#